data_e92eae52c51055b01542cd2cc47186f9
#
_entry.id   e92eae52c51055b01542cd2cc47186f9
#
_cell.length_a   1.000
_cell.length_b   1.000
_cell.length_c   1.000
_cell.angle_alpha   90.00
_cell.angle_beta   90.00
_cell.angle_gamma   90.00
#
_symmetry.space_group_name_H-M   'P 1'
#
loop_
_entity.id
_entity.type
_entity.pdbx_description
1 polymer ?
#
loop_
_entity_poly.entity_id
_entity_poly.type
_entity_poly.pdbx_seq_one_letter_code
_entity_poly.pdbx_strand_id
1 'polypeptide(L)'
;MLIIRRHLCFSVSLIFMFLALPVEVSNALEDTKRNSTLITNVIIYDGSGDNPFKGSIEYSGELIVEVYRQEVESNGYQTIIDGEGLALAPGFIDTHSHHDLGIDEQPMAVAAVTQGITTIVRAVDGFSDSPPSKTSSSSRNDYFSIKEFKRYFSDIPVAINMASFSAHNSIRFRVMGDDFRRVSTNEEIEMMKRLVIEDMEEGAYGLSTGLEYDPGIHSSSEEVIRLTKAIAESVSYTHLTLPTNREV
;
A
#
# COMPACT_ATOMS: atom_id res chain seq x y z
N MET A 1 16.96 -19.32 15.20
CA MET A 1 17.74 -20.38 15.89
C MET A 1 17.03 -21.71 15.66
N LEU A 2 17.55 -22.47 14.74
CA LEU A 2 16.93 -23.70 14.25
C LEU A 2 17.43 -24.87 15.07
N ILE A 3 16.58 -25.57 15.79
CA ILE A 3 16.93 -26.79 16.52
C ILE A 3 16.49 -27.99 15.69
N ILE A 4 17.47 -28.66 15.09
CA ILE A 4 17.31 -29.95 14.43
C ILE A 4 17.41 -31.03 15.52
N ARG A 5 16.37 -31.80 15.73
CA ARG A 5 16.46 -33.08 16.44
C ARG A 5 16.39 -34.23 15.46
N ARG A 6 17.51 -34.94 15.38
CA ARG A 6 17.60 -36.27 14.74
C ARG A 6 16.89 -37.29 15.63
N HIS A 7 16.05 -38.12 15.08
CA HIS A 7 15.74 -39.43 15.60
C HIS A 7 15.81 -40.50 14.53
N LEU A 8 16.35 -41.58 14.95
CA LEU A 8 16.86 -42.74 14.24
C LEU A 8 15.77 -43.59 13.57
N CYS A 9 16.25 -44.33 12.58
CA CYS A 9 15.64 -45.40 11.83
C CYS A 9 14.78 -46.39 12.60
N PHE A 10 13.63 -46.75 11.96
CA PHE A 10 13.18 -48.14 11.90
C PHE A 10 12.61 -48.41 10.51
N SER A 11 13.29 -49.31 9.79
CA SER A 11 12.85 -49.85 8.51
C SER A 11 11.71 -50.83 8.75
N VAL A 12 10.54 -50.52 8.16
CA VAL A 12 9.50 -51.52 7.90
C VAL A 12 9.14 -51.41 6.45
N SER A 13 9.59 -52.41 5.69
CA SER A 13 9.15 -52.63 4.31
C SER A 13 7.65 -52.92 4.32
N LEU A 14 6.88 -52.00 3.78
CA LEU A 14 5.52 -52.27 3.38
C LEU A 14 5.39 -51.95 1.89
N ILE A 15 5.36 -53.00 1.09
CA ILE A 15 4.95 -52.96 -0.32
C ILE A 15 3.46 -52.58 -0.30
N PHE A 16 3.13 -51.33 -0.65
CA PHE A 16 1.79 -50.93 -1.02
C PHE A 16 1.76 -50.52 -2.50
N MET A 17 0.99 -51.29 -3.17
CA MET A 17 0.51 -51.23 -4.51
C MET A 17 0.10 -49.81 -4.92
N PHE A 18 0.83 -49.20 -5.87
CA PHE A 18 0.41 -47.98 -6.56
C PHE A 18 -0.85 -48.28 -7.36
N LEU A 19 -2.01 -47.97 -6.79
CA LEU A 19 -3.25 -47.85 -7.51
C LEU A 19 -3.77 -46.42 -7.41
N ALA A 20 -3.68 -45.73 -8.54
CA ALA A 20 -4.53 -44.64 -9.00
C ALA A 20 -4.79 -43.44 -8.05
N LEU A 21 -3.98 -42.42 -8.16
CA LEU A 21 -4.40 -41.03 -7.89
C LEU A 21 -3.92 -40.04 -8.97
N PRO A 22 -4.36 -40.13 -10.22
CA PRO A 22 -4.24 -39.00 -11.13
C PRO A 22 -5.55 -38.22 -11.38
N VAL A 23 -6.70 -38.72 -10.86
CA VAL A 23 -8.00 -38.16 -11.27
C VAL A 23 -8.38 -36.90 -10.45
N GLU A 24 -8.03 -36.81 -9.17
CA GLU A 24 -8.42 -35.65 -8.34
C GLU A 24 -7.58 -34.41 -8.62
N VAL A 25 -6.30 -34.55 -8.92
CA VAL A 25 -5.41 -33.42 -9.27
C VAL A 25 -5.81 -32.84 -10.63
N SER A 26 -6.22 -33.67 -11.59
CA SER A 26 -6.66 -33.20 -12.90
C SER A 26 -7.97 -32.41 -12.81
N ASN A 27 -8.92 -32.86 -11.99
CA ASN A 27 -10.21 -32.18 -11.80
C ASN A 27 -10.05 -30.85 -11.04
N ALA A 28 -9.15 -30.78 -10.08
CA ALA A 28 -8.87 -29.54 -9.33
C ALA A 28 -8.22 -28.48 -10.22
N LEU A 29 -7.34 -28.87 -11.13
CA LEU A 29 -6.71 -27.97 -12.12
C LEU A 29 -7.72 -27.51 -13.19
N GLU A 30 -8.65 -28.37 -13.61
CA GLU A 30 -9.71 -27.96 -14.53
C GLU A 30 -10.75 -27.05 -13.87
N ASP A 31 -11.06 -27.24 -12.59
CA ASP A 31 -11.97 -26.37 -11.83
C ASP A 31 -11.36 -24.99 -11.55
N THR A 32 -10.04 -24.89 -11.32
CA THR A 32 -9.37 -23.60 -11.17
C THR A 32 -9.39 -22.81 -12.47
N LYS A 33 -9.13 -23.43 -13.60
CA LYS A 33 -9.20 -22.76 -14.92
C LYS A 33 -10.60 -22.24 -15.25
N ARG A 34 -11.65 -22.95 -14.85
CA ARG A 34 -13.05 -22.55 -15.10
C ARG A 34 -13.48 -21.26 -14.39
N ASN A 35 -12.73 -20.83 -13.38
CA ASN A 35 -13.03 -19.61 -12.62
C ASN A 35 -11.93 -18.53 -12.76
N SER A 36 -11.01 -18.70 -13.71
CA SER A 36 -9.91 -17.77 -13.91
C SER A 36 -10.02 -17.03 -15.24
N THR A 37 -9.35 -15.88 -15.31
CA THR A 37 -9.15 -15.10 -16.52
C THR A 37 -7.71 -15.26 -17.00
N LEU A 38 -7.54 -15.51 -18.30
CA LEU A 38 -6.25 -15.54 -18.95
C LEU A 38 -6.06 -14.29 -19.82
N ILE A 39 -5.00 -13.53 -19.57
CA ILE A 39 -4.54 -12.47 -20.44
C ILE A 39 -3.43 -13.03 -21.29
N THR A 40 -3.60 -13.04 -22.59
CA THR A 40 -2.65 -13.62 -23.58
C THR A 40 -2.02 -12.53 -24.43
N ASN A 41 -0.99 -12.90 -25.21
CA ASN A 41 -0.38 -12.05 -26.23
C ASN A 41 0.04 -10.69 -25.67
N VAL A 42 0.78 -10.70 -24.55
CA VAL A 42 1.30 -9.49 -23.87
C VAL A 42 2.82 -9.54 -23.75
N ILE A 43 3.42 -8.35 -23.64
CA ILE A 43 4.82 -8.19 -23.24
C ILE A 43 4.83 -7.86 -21.74
N ILE A 44 5.30 -8.81 -20.95
CA ILE A 44 5.25 -8.74 -19.48
C ILE A 44 6.48 -8.03 -18.93
N TYR A 45 6.24 -7.00 -18.13
CA TYR A 45 7.20 -6.29 -17.28
C TYR A 45 6.87 -6.67 -15.83
N ASP A 46 7.54 -7.67 -15.29
CA ASP A 46 7.18 -8.27 -13.98
C ASP A 46 7.73 -7.52 -12.75
N GLY A 47 8.46 -6.41 -12.96
CA GLY A 47 9.03 -5.61 -11.89
C GLY A 47 10.32 -6.18 -11.28
N SER A 48 10.83 -7.32 -11.76
CA SER A 48 12.08 -7.94 -11.28
C SER A 48 13.35 -7.15 -11.63
N GLY A 49 13.26 -6.28 -12.63
CA GLY A 49 14.41 -5.60 -13.23
C GLY A 49 15.04 -6.38 -14.39
N ASP A 50 14.55 -7.59 -14.67
CA ASP A 50 14.93 -8.38 -15.83
C ASP A 50 14.32 -7.84 -17.13
N ASN A 51 14.81 -8.34 -18.27
CA ASN A 51 14.22 -7.99 -19.56
C ASN A 51 12.77 -8.45 -19.66
N PRO A 52 11.88 -7.64 -20.26
CA PRO A 52 10.51 -8.04 -20.50
C PRO A 52 10.44 -9.22 -21.44
N PHE A 53 9.38 -10.01 -21.32
CA PHE A 53 9.19 -11.22 -22.13
C PHE A 53 7.75 -11.32 -22.63
N LYS A 54 7.56 -11.99 -23.76
CA LYS A 54 6.24 -12.38 -24.25
C LYS A 54 5.67 -13.48 -23.38
N GLY A 55 4.39 -13.37 -23.01
CA GLY A 55 3.77 -14.36 -22.17
C GLY A 55 2.28 -14.15 -21.98
N SER A 56 1.77 -14.82 -20.94
CA SER A 56 0.37 -14.74 -20.52
C SER A 56 0.31 -14.70 -19.00
N ILE A 57 -0.78 -14.13 -18.46
CA ILE A 57 -1.06 -14.13 -17.02
C ILE A 57 -2.42 -14.74 -16.78
N GLU A 58 -2.47 -15.67 -15.83
CA GLU A 58 -3.70 -16.20 -15.27
C GLU A 58 -3.98 -15.52 -13.92
N TYR A 59 -5.20 -15.03 -13.73
CA TYR A 59 -5.66 -14.55 -12.43
C TYR A 59 -7.06 -15.06 -12.10
N SER A 60 -7.33 -15.20 -10.79
CA SER A 60 -8.65 -15.59 -10.26
C SER A 60 -8.98 -14.71 -9.06
N GLY A 61 -10.11 -14.01 -9.13
CA GLY A 61 -10.43 -13.01 -8.13
C GLY A 61 -9.34 -11.93 -8.05
N GLU A 62 -8.73 -11.77 -6.89
CA GLU A 62 -7.68 -10.76 -6.62
C GLU A 62 -6.25 -11.32 -6.71
N LEU A 63 -6.09 -12.59 -7.11
CA LEU A 63 -4.81 -13.27 -7.08
C LEU A 63 -4.30 -13.61 -8.48
N ILE A 64 -3.03 -13.31 -8.74
CA ILE A 64 -2.30 -13.87 -9.87
C ILE A 64 -2.04 -15.35 -9.54
N VAL A 65 -2.55 -16.24 -10.37
CA VAL A 65 -2.39 -17.70 -10.23
C VAL A 65 -1.08 -18.15 -10.85
N GLU A 66 -0.77 -17.67 -12.07
CA GLU A 66 0.42 -18.07 -12.81
C GLU A 66 0.85 -17.00 -13.81
N VAL A 67 2.14 -16.90 -14.04
CA VAL A 67 2.77 -16.07 -15.08
C VAL A 67 3.51 -16.98 -16.05
N TYR A 68 2.98 -17.11 -17.24
CA TYR A 68 3.52 -17.99 -18.28
C TYR A 68 4.51 -17.26 -19.17
N ARG A 69 5.72 -17.78 -19.29
CA ARG A 69 6.78 -17.26 -20.20
C ARG A 69 6.70 -17.83 -21.62
N GLN A 70 5.58 -18.44 -21.98
CA GLN A 70 5.29 -19.03 -23.28
C GLN A 70 3.80 -18.90 -23.59
N GLU A 71 3.44 -19.16 -24.83
CA GLU A 71 2.02 -19.23 -25.19
C GLU A 71 1.35 -20.40 -24.49
N VAL A 72 0.13 -20.20 -24.02
CA VAL A 72 -0.69 -21.16 -23.29
C VAL A 72 -1.96 -21.42 -24.09
N GLU A 73 -2.37 -22.68 -24.13
CA GLU A 73 -3.68 -23.02 -24.70
C GLU A 73 -4.79 -22.31 -23.90
N SER A 74 -5.62 -21.59 -24.62
CA SER A 74 -6.69 -20.78 -24.03
C SER A 74 -7.94 -21.56 -23.63
N ASN A 75 -7.96 -22.88 -23.87
CA ASN A 75 -9.11 -23.71 -23.57
C ASN A 75 -9.33 -23.89 -22.06
N GLY A 76 -10.55 -23.73 -21.62
CA GLY A 76 -10.96 -24.00 -20.22
C GLY A 76 -10.99 -22.79 -19.30
N TYR A 77 -10.52 -21.62 -19.72
CA TYR A 77 -10.64 -20.37 -18.95
C TYR A 77 -12.04 -19.75 -19.06
N GLN A 78 -12.50 -19.13 -17.99
CA GLN A 78 -13.79 -18.43 -17.97
C GLN A 78 -13.78 -17.21 -18.89
N THR A 79 -12.69 -16.48 -18.89
CA THR A 79 -12.50 -15.27 -19.71
C THR A 79 -11.11 -15.30 -20.33
N ILE A 80 -11.02 -14.88 -21.59
CA ILE A 80 -9.76 -14.72 -22.28
C ILE A 80 -9.69 -13.29 -22.79
N ILE A 81 -8.58 -12.62 -22.49
CA ILE A 81 -8.30 -11.26 -22.95
C ILE A 81 -7.06 -11.33 -23.84
N ASP A 82 -7.22 -11.00 -25.11
CA ASP A 82 -6.07 -10.80 -26.01
C ASP A 82 -5.49 -9.39 -25.75
N GLY A 83 -4.25 -9.35 -25.30
CA GLY A 83 -3.54 -8.10 -25.05
C GLY A 83 -2.93 -7.46 -26.29
N GLU A 84 -3.12 -8.03 -27.49
CA GLU A 84 -2.72 -7.45 -28.78
C GLU A 84 -1.25 -7.02 -28.86
N GLY A 85 -0.37 -7.66 -28.09
CA GLY A 85 1.04 -7.31 -28.00
C GLY A 85 1.35 -6.10 -27.11
N LEU A 86 0.36 -5.61 -26.37
CA LEU A 86 0.55 -4.50 -25.43
C LEU A 86 1.44 -4.89 -24.25
N ALA A 87 1.99 -3.88 -23.59
CA ALA A 87 2.74 -4.07 -22.34
C ALA A 87 1.78 -4.37 -21.19
N LEU A 88 2.11 -5.37 -20.39
CA LEU A 88 1.44 -5.69 -19.13
C LEU A 88 2.45 -5.54 -18.00
N ALA A 89 2.10 -4.74 -17.00
CA ALA A 89 2.94 -4.48 -15.83
C ALA A 89 2.07 -4.42 -14.56
N PRO A 90 2.67 -4.57 -13.36
CA PRO A 90 2.00 -4.18 -12.12
C PRO A 90 1.51 -2.74 -12.20
N GLY A 91 0.38 -2.45 -11.56
CA GLY A 91 -0.11 -1.07 -11.46
C GLY A 91 0.88 -0.17 -10.73
N PHE A 92 0.96 1.09 -11.15
CA PHE A 92 1.89 2.04 -10.54
C PHE A 92 1.46 2.38 -9.11
N ILE A 93 2.46 2.57 -8.25
CA ILE A 93 2.30 3.09 -6.89
C ILE A 93 2.78 4.53 -6.90
N ASP A 94 1.85 5.47 -6.74
CA ASP A 94 2.18 6.87 -6.54
C ASP A 94 2.50 7.12 -5.06
N THR A 95 3.78 7.22 -4.75
CA THR A 95 4.28 7.32 -3.37
C THR A 95 4.21 8.73 -2.79
N HIS A 96 3.81 9.73 -3.57
CA HIS A 96 3.59 11.10 -3.12
C HIS A 96 2.37 11.67 -3.83
N SER A 97 1.18 11.43 -3.25
CA SER A 97 -0.08 11.69 -3.94
C SER A 97 -1.02 12.57 -3.15
N HIS A 98 -1.72 13.43 -3.86
CA HIS A 98 -2.86 14.22 -3.38
C HIS A 98 -4.17 13.80 -4.06
N HIS A 99 -4.20 12.64 -4.71
CA HIS A 99 -5.41 12.08 -5.34
C HIS A 99 -6.46 11.63 -4.31
N ASP A 100 -6.12 11.61 -3.02
CA ASP A 100 -7.07 11.36 -1.93
C ASP A 100 -8.02 12.53 -1.69
N LEU A 101 -7.67 13.74 -2.15
CA LEU A 101 -8.53 14.91 -2.02
C LEU A 101 -9.75 14.79 -2.93
N GLY A 102 -10.94 14.67 -2.32
CA GLY A 102 -12.22 14.51 -3.01
C GLY A 102 -12.45 13.12 -3.63
N ILE A 103 -11.65 12.12 -3.23
CA ILE A 103 -11.82 10.75 -3.73
C ILE A 103 -13.12 10.09 -3.24
N ASP A 104 -13.66 10.55 -2.12
CA ASP A 104 -14.97 10.16 -1.60
C ASP A 104 -16.13 10.63 -2.49
N GLU A 105 -15.96 11.76 -3.19
CA GLU A 105 -16.91 12.28 -4.17
C GLU A 105 -16.68 11.68 -5.57
N GLN A 106 -15.47 11.24 -5.86
CA GLN A 106 -15.06 10.65 -7.14
C GLN A 106 -14.38 9.28 -6.95
N PRO A 107 -15.07 8.29 -6.38
CA PRO A 107 -14.46 7.03 -5.95
C PRO A 107 -13.91 6.17 -7.10
N MET A 108 -14.30 6.44 -8.34
CA MET A 108 -13.72 5.78 -9.52
C MET A 108 -12.28 6.21 -9.81
N ALA A 109 -11.77 7.27 -9.18
CA ALA A 109 -10.40 7.76 -9.29
C ALA A 109 -9.90 7.79 -10.76
N VAL A 110 -10.72 8.24 -11.69
CA VAL A 110 -10.49 8.13 -13.15
C VAL A 110 -9.14 8.74 -13.54
N ALA A 111 -8.77 9.87 -12.93
CA ALA A 111 -7.49 10.52 -13.23
C ALA A 111 -6.27 9.66 -12.87
N ALA A 112 -6.34 8.84 -11.83
CA ALA A 112 -5.28 7.91 -11.45
C ALA A 112 -5.33 6.63 -12.29
N VAL A 113 -6.51 5.99 -12.36
CA VAL A 113 -6.68 4.70 -13.04
C VAL A 113 -6.31 4.78 -14.53
N THR A 114 -6.69 5.85 -15.23
CA THR A 114 -6.36 6.03 -16.66
C THR A 114 -4.87 6.24 -16.93
N GLN A 115 -4.08 6.51 -15.91
CA GLN A 115 -2.62 6.58 -15.97
C GLN A 115 -1.93 5.28 -15.47
N GLY A 116 -2.71 4.25 -15.15
CA GLY A 116 -2.19 2.99 -14.62
C GLY A 116 -1.81 3.03 -13.14
N ILE A 117 -2.19 4.09 -12.40
CA ILE A 117 -1.97 4.19 -10.96
C ILE A 117 -3.05 3.38 -10.27
N THR A 118 -2.66 2.35 -9.52
CA THR A 118 -3.55 1.46 -8.77
C THR A 118 -3.42 1.59 -7.27
N THR A 119 -2.39 2.29 -6.82
CA THR A 119 -2.14 2.54 -5.39
C THR A 119 -1.61 3.95 -5.22
N ILE A 120 -2.11 4.67 -4.23
CA ILE A 120 -1.59 5.96 -3.82
C ILE A 120 -1.13 5.92 -2.38
N VAL A 121 -0.12 6.74 -2.06
CA VAL A 121 0.29 7.01 -0.68
C VAL A 121 -0.11 8.44 -0.34
N ARG A 122 -1.07 8.58 0.57
CA ARG A 122 -1.62 9.86 1.04
C ARG A 122 -0.93 10.34 2.32
N ALA A 123 -1.40 11.48 2.82
CA ALA A 123 -0.87 12.16 4.00
C ALA A 123 0.61 12.52 3.84
N VAL A 124 0.97 12.93 2.64
CA VAL A 124 2.28 13.48 2.30
C VAL A 124 2.40 14.95 2.76
N ASP A 125 3.60 15.49 2.74
CA ASP A 125 3.90 16.87 3.21
C ASP A 125 3.43 17.17 4.65
N GLY A 126 3.20 16.13 5.45
CA GLY A 126 2.78 16.25 6.83
C GLY A 126 1.28 16.54 7.06
N PHE A 127 0.44 16.45 6.04
CA PHE A 127 -0.99 16.73 6.16
C PHE A 127 -1.85 15.49 5.94
N SER A 128 -2.85 15.31 6.81
CA SER A 128 -3.86 14.25 6.74
C SER A 128 -5.26 14.88 6.78
N ASP A 129 -5.60 15.60 5.73
CA ASP A 129 -6.84 16.36 5.67
C ASP A 129 -8.07 15.43 5.76
N SER A 130 -9.09 15.89 6.50
CA SER A 130 -10.41 15.26 6.52
C SER A 130 -11.10 15.43 5.17
N PRO A 131 -11.92 14.45 4.72
CA PRO A 131 -12.72 14.60 3.53
C PRO A 131 -13.64 15.84 3.61
N PRO A 132 -13.77 16.61 2.54
CA PRO A 132 -14.58 17.85 2.52
C PRO A 132 -16.04 17.65 2.91
N SER A 133 -16.59 16.45 2.69
CA SER A 133 -17.98 16.12 2.99
C SER A 133 -18.31 16.14 4.48
N LYS A 134 -17.32 16.15 5.39
CA LYS A 134 -17.55 16.11 6.84
C LYS A 134 -17.47 17.47 7.55
N THR A 135 -16.85 18.45 6.94
CA THR A 135 -16.69 19.76 7.57
C THR A 135 -17.03 20.87 6.60
N SER A 136 -17.99 21.69 6.95
CA SER A 136 -18.34 22.93 6.22
C SER A 136 -17.20 23.98 6.24
N SER A 137 -16.07 23.63 6.81
CA SER A 137 -14.81 24.35 6.76
C SER A 137 -13.68 23.31 6.77
N SER A 138 -13.30 22.84 5.59
CA SER A 138 -12.05 22.10 5.43
C SER A 138 -10.88 23.02 5.74
N SER A 139 -10.50 23.12 7.01
CA SER A 139 -9.21 23.69 7.34
C SER A 139 -8.17 22.59 7.06
N ARG A 140 -7.11 22.90 6.31
CA ARG A 140 -5.92 22.04 6.15
C ARG A 140 -5.29 21.60 7.48
N ASN A 141 -5.95 21.86 8.56
CA ASN A 141 -5.50 21.72 9.94
C ASN A 141 -6.24 20.62 10.70
N ASP A 142 -7.19 19.94 10.07
CA ASP A 142 -7.90 18.85 10.71
C ASP A 142 -7.08 17.56 10.62
N TYR A 143 -6.56 17.12 11.77
CA TYR A 143 -5.95 15.81 11.88
C TYR A 143 -7.01 14.72 11.71
N PHE A 144 -6.82 13.91 10.68
CA PHE A 144 -7.64 12.76 10.37
C PHE A 144 -6.80 11.50 10.57
N SER A 145 -6.96 10.85 11.72
CA SER A 145 -6.17 9.67 12.10
C SER A 145 -6.37 8.51 11.12
N ILE A 146 -5.41 7.59 11.08
CA ILE A 146 -5.52 6.37 10.26
C ILE A 146 -6.79 5.58 10.61
N LYS A 147 -7.13 5.49 11.88
CA LYS A 147 -8.33 4.82 12.35
C LYS A 147 -9.61 5.47 11.82
N GLU A 148 -9.69 6.79 11.87
CA GLU A 148 -10.83 7.53 11.33
C GLU A 148 -10.92 7.40 9.83
N PHE A 149 -9.78 7.45 9.13
CA PHE A 149 -9.68 7.24 7.69
C PHE A 149 -10.22 5.85 7.30
N LYS A 150 -9.73 4.78 7.91
CA LYS A 150 -10.20 3.42 7.65
C LYS A 150 -11.70 3.27 7.86
N ARG A 151 -12.20 3.82 8.98
CA ARG A 151 -13.63 3.78 9.28
C ARG A 151 -14.47 4.57 8.28
N TYR A 152 -13.95 5.70 7.79
CA TYR A 152 -14.67 6.53 6.82
C TYR A 152 -14.81 5.82 5.48
N PHE A 153 -13.73 5.19 5.01
CA PHE A 153 -13.71 4.51 3.72
C PHE A 153 -14.19 3.05 3.77
N SER A 154 -14.57 2.52 4.95
CA SER A 154 -15.06 1.14 5.06
C SER A 154 -16.29 0.84 4.18
N ASP A 155 -17.13 1.84 3.99
CA ASP A 155 -18.38 1.72 3.24
C ASP A 155 -18.35 2.47 1.89
N ILE A 156 -17.20 3.05 1.53
CA ILE A 156 -17.00 3.78 0.28
C ILE A 156 -16.02 2.98 -0.58
N PRO A 157 -16.52 2.21 -1.56
CA PRO A 157 -15.63 1.47 -2.47
C PRO A 157 -14.90 2.45 -3.39
N VAL A 158 -13.57 2.45 -3.31
CA VAL A 158 -12.70 3.27 -4.16
C VAL A 158 -11.95 2.39 -5.15
N ALA A 159 -11.79 2.85 -6.39
CA ALA A 159 -11.20 2.06 -7.48
C ALA A 159 -9.68 1.84 -7.36
N ILE A 160 -9.00 2.47 -6.39
CA ILE A 160 -7.57 2.34 -6.15
C ILE A 160 -7.28 2.01 -4.69
N ASN A 161 -6.14 1.38 -4.43
CA ASN A 161 -5.66 1.15 -3.08
C ASN A 161 -5.12 2.44 -2.47
N MET A 162 -5.28 2.61 -1.16
CA MET A 162 -4.77 3.76 -0.43
C MET A 162 -3.89 3.31 0.74
N ALA A 163 -2.62 3.69 0.70
CA ALA A 163 -1.71 3.65 1.83
C ALA A 163 -1.61 5.06 2.45
N SER A 164 -1.19 5.18 3.70
CA SER A 164 -1.08 6.47 4.37
C SER A 164 0.14 6.55 5.26
N PHE A 165 0.70 7.76 5.34
CA PHE A 165 1.62 8.11 6.42
C PHE A 165 0.85 8.69 7.62
N SER A 166 1.48 8.67 8.80
CA SER A 166 1.14 9.56 9.90
C SER A 166 1.64 10.98 9.58
N ALA A 167 0.80 11.98 9.79
CA ALA A 167 1.00 13.33 9.26
C ALA A 167 1.43 14.31 10.36
N HIS A 168 2.72 14.62 10.42
CA HIS A 168 3.29 15.46 11.48
C HIS A 168 2.63 16.85 11.60
N ASN A 169 2.43 17.56 10.50
CA ASN A 169 1.89 18.93 10.54
C ASN A 169 0.47 18.95 11.09
N SER A 170 -0.37 17.99 10.66
CA SER A 170 -1.74 17.84 11.19
C SER A 170 -1.73 17.44 12.67
N ILE A 171 -0.84 16.55 13.09
CA ILE A 171 -0.67 16.15 14.50
C ILE A 171 -0.20 17.33 15.33
N ARG A 172 0.79 18.10 14.84
CA ARG A 172 1.28 19.29 15.53
C ARG A 172 0.16 20.32 15.74
N PHE A 173 -0.61 20.57 14.70
CA PHE A 173 -1.76 21.47 14.80
C PHE A 173 -2.81 20.93 15.78
N ARG A 174 -3.10 19.64 15.75
CA ARG A 174 -4.01 18.98 16.69
C ARG A 174 -3.61 19.16 18.15
N VAL A 175 -2.31 19.12 18.44
CA VAL A 175 -1.78 19.22 19.81
C VAL A 175 -1.63 20.66 20.26
N MET A 176 -1.19 21.58 19.40
CA MET A 176 -0.84 22.94 19.76
C MET A 176 -1.94 23.98 19.42
N GLY A 177 -2.90 23.63 18.55
CA GLY A 177 -3.93 24.56 18.09
C GLY A 177 -3.34 25.81 17.46
N ASP A 178 -3.89 26.97 17.77
CA ASP A 178 -3.46 28.26 17.23
C ASP A 178 -2.03 28.69 17.69
N ASP A 179 -1.51 28.03 18.72
CA ASP A 179 -0.17 28.31 19.26
C ASP A 179 0.97 27.62 18.49
N PHE A 180 0.70 27.00 17.36
CA PHE A 180 1.64 26.20 16.59
C PHE A 180 2.90 26.96 16.11
N ARG A 181 2.91 28.29 16.14
CA ARG A 181 4.02 29.14 15.67
C ARG A 181 5.21 29.24 16.62
N ARG A 182 5.10 28.68 17.81
CA ARG A 182 6.22 28.56 18.76
C ARG A 182 6.84 27.19 18.77
N VAL A 183 8.00 27.05 19.38
CA VAL A 183 8.58 25.73 19.67
C VAL A 183 7.67 24.96 20.61
N SER A 184 7.46 23.68 20.36
CA SER A 184 6.68 22.78 21.21
C SER A 184 7.37 22.51 22.55
N THR A 185 6.58 22.34 23.60
CA THR A 185 7.09 21.88 24.91
C THR A 185 7.37 20.36 24.88
N ASN A 186 8.06 19.87 25.91
CA ASN A 186 8.29 18.45 26.05
C ASN A 186 6.99 17.64 26.17
N GLU A 187 6.01 18.17 26.88
CA GLU A 187 4.69 17.55 27.06
C GLU A 187 3.94 17.47 25.73
N GLU A 188 4.01 18.52 24.91
CA GLU A 188 3.39 18.54 23.57
C GLU A 188 4.05 17.55 22.63
N ILE A 189 5.39 17.43 22.67
CA ILE A 189 6.09 16.39 21.89
C ILE A 189 5.65 14.98 22.34
N GLU A 190 5.52 14.73 23.64
CA GLU A 190 5.02 13.43 24.12
C GLU A 190 3.55 13.17 23.73
N MET A 191 2.73 14.22 23.60
CA MET A 191 1.38 14.08 23.05
C MET A 191 1.40 13.73 21.56
N MET A 192 2.22 14.43 20.78
CA MET A 192 2.41 14.12 19.35
C MET A 192 2.92 12.69 19.15
N LYS A 193 3.91 12.25 19.94
CA LYS A 193 4.43 10.87 19.89
C LYS A 193 3.34 9.83 20.09
N ARG A 194 2.42 10.03 21.02
CA ARG A 194 1.30 9.09 21.24
C ARG A 194 0.43 8.98 19.99
N LEU A 195 0.08 10.11 19.36
CA LEU A 195 -0.73 10.11 18.14
C LEU A 195 -0.03 9.43 16.97
N VAL A 196 1.28 9.68 16.81
CA VAL A 196 2.10 9.00 15.80
C VAL A 196 2.14 7.49 16.03
N ILE A 197 2.35 7.05 17.27
CA ILE A 197 2.38 5.62 17.63
C ILE A 197 1.01 4.98 17.36
N GLU A 198 -0.09 5.64 17.74
CA GLU A 198 -1.45 5.18 17.45
C GLU A 198 -1.68 5.01 15.95
N ASP A 199 -1.25 5.98 15.12
CA ASP A 199 -1.34 5.86 13.67
C ASP A 199 -0.52 4.67 13.14
N MET A 200 0.67 4.42 13.71
CA MET A 200 1.51 3.29 13.32
C MET A 200 0.87 1.95 13.68
N GLU A 201 0.28 1.83 14.87
CA GLU A 201 -0.45 0.64 15.31
C GLU A 201 -1.68 0.38 14.43
N GLU A 202 -2.29 1.44 13.92
CA GLU A 202 -3.40 1.37 12.97
C GLU A 202 -2.95 1.13 11.51
N GLY A 203 -1.66 1.04 11.24
CA GLY A 203 -1.10 0.63 9.96
C GLY A 203 -0.64 1.76 9.05
N ALA A 204 -0.22 2.90 9.61
CA ALA A 204 0.56 3.87 8.85
C ALA A 204 1.88 3.27 8.36
N TYR A 205 2.32 3.67 7.18
CA TYR A 205 3.58 3.18 6.60
C TYR A 205 4.83 3.96 7.06
N GLY A 206 4.64 5.02 7.83
CA GLY A 206 5.72 5.86 8.33
C GLY A 206 5.21 7.23 8.76
N LEU A 207 6.14 8.17 8.90
CA LEU A 207 5.86 9.57 9.24
C LEU A 207 6.17 10.46 8.04
N SER A 208 5.28 11.38 7.71
CA SER A 208 5.56 12.47 6.78
C SER A 208 5.62 13.80 7.51
N THR A 209 6.45 14.72 7.03
CA THR A 209 6.55 16.09 7.52
C THR A 209 6.81 17.05 6.39
N GLY A 210 6.19 18.22 6.43
CA GLY A 210 6.42 19.34 5.50
C GLY A 210 6.99 20.52 6.26
N LEU A 211 8.31 20.60 6.35
CA LEU A 211 9.01 21.62 7.15
C LEU A 211 9.08 23.00 6.49
N GLU A 212 8.52 23.15 5.31
CA GLU A 212 8.41 24.44 4.61
C GLU A 212 6.99 25.02 4.66
N TYR A 213 6.05 24.31 5.31
CA TYR A 213 4.64 24.71 5.45
C TYR A 213 4.28 24.95 6.93
N ASP A 214 3.36 25.89 7.18
CA ASP A 214 2.67 25.98 8.48
C ASP A 214 1.88 24.67 8.72
N PRO A 215 1.91 24.07 9.92
CA PRO A 215 2.65 24.47 11.12
C PRO A 215 4.08 23.87 11.22
N GLY A 216 4.48 22.99 10.29
CA GLY A 216 5.74 22.23 10.35
C GLY A 216 6.99 23.11 10.35
N ILE A 217 6.96 24.26 9.68
CA ILE A 217 8.10 25.21 9.61
C ILE A 217 8.55 25.72 10.99
N HIS A 218 7.67 25.67 11.99
CA HIS A 218 7.97 26.11 13.35
C HIS A 218 8.46 24.97 14.25
N SER A 219 8.61 23.77 13.71
CA SER A 219 9.09 22.60 14.45
C SER A 219 10.57 22.69 14.72
N SER A 220 10.99 22.34 15.93
CA SER A 220 12.40 22.16 16.23
C SER A 220 12.92 20.86 15.65
N SER A 221 14.23 20.80 15.35
CA SER A 221 14.87 19.52 14.97
C SER A 221 14.70 18.44 16.04
N GLU A 222 14.68 18.82 17.31
CA GLU A 222 14.45 17.90 18.43
C GLU A 222 13.07 17.27 18.37
N GLU A 223 12.02 18.03 18.06
CA GLU A 223 10.66 17.52 17.86
C GLU A 223 10.65 16.43 16.78
N VAL A 224 11.14 16.75 15.58
CA VAL A 224 11.15 15.82 14.45
C VAL A 224 11.96 14.55 14.77
N ILE A 225 13.14 14.71 15.38
CA ILE A 225 13.99 13.59 15.79
C ILE A 225 13.27 12.67 16.79
N ARG A 226 12.58 13.24 17.78
CA ARG A 226 11.86 12.45 18.80
C ARG A 226 10.67 11.71 18.23
N LEU A 227 9.92 12.33 17.31
CA LEU A 227 8.83 11.66 16.61
C LEU A 227 9.36 10.53 15.72
N THR A 228 10.42 10.78 14.95
CA THR A 228 11.04 9.76 14.10
C THR A 228 11.58 8.58 14.92
N LYS A 229 12.22 8.84 16.06
CA LYS A 229 12.70 7.77 16.96
C LYS A 229 11.54 6.94 17.52
N ALA A 230 10.40 7.55 17.83
CA ALA A 230 9.26 6.83 18.36
C ALA A 230 8.69 5.77 17.41
N ILE A 231 8.86 5.99 16.11
CA ILE A 231 8.37 5.05 15.08
C ILE A 231 9.43 4.10 14.55
N ALA A 232 10.73 4.37 14.81
CA ALA A 232 11.83 3.59 14.24
C ALA A 232 11.80 2.10 14.63
N GLU A 233 11.17 1.77 15.75
CA GLU A 233 10.99 0.38 16.20
C GLU A 233 9.80 -0.31 15.49
N SER A 234 8.88 0.48 14.92
CA SER A 234 7.64 -0.01 14.33
C SER A 234 7.69 -0.08 12.79
N VAL A 235 8.63 0.63 12.14
CA VAL A 235 8.66 0.79 10.69
C VAL A 235 10.06 0.81 10.11
N SER A 236 10.16 0.30 8.89
CA SER A 236 11.39 0.36 8.10
C SER A 236 11.46 1.57 7.14
N TYR A 237 10.43 2.42 7.08
CA TYR A 237 10.37 3.54 6.13
C TYR A 237 9.89 4.84 6.77
N THR A 238 10.61 5.93 6.51
CA THR A 238 10.23 7.29 6.91
C THR A 238 10.31 8.20 5.69
N HIS A 239 9.22 8.89 5.34
CA HIS A 239 9.19 9.87 4.27
C HIS A 239 9.39 11.27 4.86
N LEU A 240 10.50 11.90 4.51
CA LEU A 240 10.85 13.26 4.89
C LEU A 240 10.95 14.11 3.62
N THR A 241 10.02 15.04 3.45
CA THR A 241 10.16 16.09 2.44
C THR A 241 11.05 17.18 3.02
N LEU A 242 12.29 17.23 2.57
CA LEU A 242 13.20 18.32 2.89
C LEU A 242 12.94 19.50 1.92
N PRO A 243 13.12 20.74 2.37
CA PRO A 243 13.13 21.88 1.47
C PRO A 243 14.13 21.59 0.36
N THR A 244 13.68 21.57 -0.87
CA THR A 244 14.60 21.55 -2.02
C THR A 244 15.42 22.81 -1.92
N ASN A 245 16.75 22.66 -1.84
CA ASN A 245 17.65 23.81 -1.84
C ASN A 245 17.28 24.69 -3.05
N ARG A 246 16.65 25.83 -2.78
CA ARG A 246 16.64 26.90 -3.75
C ARG A 246 18.06 27.39 -3.79
N GLU A 247 18.78 26.98 -4.79
CA GLU A 247 20.01 27.68 -5.13
C GLU A 247 19.64 29.14 -5.41
N VAL A 248 20.24 30.02 -4.62
CA VAL A 248 20.13 31.47 -4.74
C VAL A 248 21.03 31.92 -5.89
#